data_5ccd4ba8035ac8208cc6c97f8add68b8
#
_entry.id   5ccd4ba8035ac8208cc6c97f8add68b8
#
_cell.length_a   1.000
_cell.length_b   1.000
_cell.length_c   1.000
_cell.angle_alpha   90.00
_cell.angle_beta   90.00
_cell.angle_gamma   90.00
#
_symmetry.space_group_name_H-M   'P 1'
#
loop_
_entity.id
_entity.type
_entity.pdbx_description
1 polymer ?
#
loop_
_entity_poly.entity_id
_entity_poly.type
_entity_poly.pdbx_seq_one_letter_code
_entity_poly.pdbx_strand_id
1 'polypeptide(L)'
;MKFTIAIDGPAAAGKGTISRAVAESLGAAHLDTGLLYRAVGVKGGDPVAAACSLTPSDLLRDDLRSLAAGEAASRVAVIPEVRAALVAFQRDFARREGGAVLDGRDIGTVICPEAEVKLFVTASPETRARRRWQETGEGSYQNVLAQVRA
;
A
#
# COMPACT_ATOMS: atom_id res chain seq x y z
N MET A 1 18.77 -1.55 -14.86
CA MET A 1 17.67 -0.90 -15.58
C MET A 1 16.66 -0.36 -14.58
N LYS A 2 16.24 0.87 -14.75
CA LYS A 2 15.21 1.49 -13.91
C LYS A 2 13.88 1.44 -14.65
N PHE A 3 12.89 0.84 -14.02
CA PHE A 3 11.51 0.83 -14.52
C PHE A 3 10.55 0.79 -13.35
N THR A 4 9.35 1.29 -13.58
CA THR A 4 8.29 1.34 -12.56
C THR A 4 7.03 0.70 -13.11
N ILE A 5 6.48 -0.22 -12.33
CA ILE A 5 5.17 -0.82 -12.60
C ILE A 5 4.23 -0.36 -11.48
N ALA A 6 3.21 0.37 -11.85
CA ALA A 6 2.18 0.86 -10.93
C ALA A 6 0.97 -0.06 -11.00
N ILE A 7 0.55 -0.59 -9.86
CA ILE A 7 -0.60 -1.50 -9.77
C ILE A 7 -1.61 -0.89 -8.80
N ASP A 8 -2.69 -0.40 -9.35
CA ASP A 8 -3.75 0.26 -8.59
C ASP A 8 -4.99 -0.61 -8.52
N GLY A 9 -5.86 -0.32 -7.58
CA GLY A 9 -7.13 -1.01 -7.45
C GLY A 9 -7.70 -0.88 -6.05
N PRO A 10 -8.97 -1.26 -5.89
CA PRO A 10 -9.63 -1.20 -4.58
C PRO A 10 -9.07 -2.26 -3.63
N ALA A 11 -9.38 -2.09 -2.34
CA ALA A 11 -9.00 -3.07 -1.32
C ALA A 11 -9.57 -4.46 -1.65
N ALA A 12 -8.82 -5.50 -1.30
CA ALA A 12 -9.20 -6.90 -1.48
C ALA A 12 -9.46 -7.33 -2.94
N ALA A 13 -8.96 -6.56 -3.92
CA ALA A 13 -9.06 -6.93 -5.34
C ALA A 13 -8.01 -7.95 -5.77
N GLY A 14 -7.02 -8.23 -4.91
CA GLY A 14 -5.94 -9.17 -5.23
C GLY A 14 -4.67 -8.50 -5.73
N LYS A 15 -4.57 -7.17 -5.68
CA LYS A 15 -3.41 -6.45 -6.21
C LYS A 15 -2.11 -6.78 -5.50
N GLY A 16 -2.14 -7.04 -4.18
CA GLY A 16 -0.95 -7.42 -3.43
C GLY A 16 -0.36 -8.74 -3.90
N THR A 17 -1.20 -9.73 -4.15
CA THR A 17 -0.77 -11.04 -4.68
C THR A 17 -0.18 -10.91 -6.07
N ILE A 18 -0.85 -10.15 -6.95
CA ILE A 18 -0.39 -9.90 -8.31
C ILE A 18 0.93 -9.14 -8.29
N SER A 19 1.02 -8.10 -7.46
CA SER A 19 2.21 -7.25 -7.38
C SER A 19 3.44 -8.02 -6.93
N ARG A 20 3.30 -8.88 -5.92
CA ARG A 20 4.40 -9.74 -5.47
C ARG A 20 4.84 -10.71 -6.56
N ALA A 21 3.88 -11.31 -7.26
CA ALA A 21 4.18 -12.27 -8.34
C ALA A 21 4.90 -11.57 -9.50
N VAL A 22 4.47 -10.38 -9.88
CA VAL A 22 5.11 -9.59 -10.95
C VAL A 22 6.53 -9.20 -10.54
N ALA A 23 6.69 -8.69 -9.33
CA ALA A 23 8.01 -8.29 -8.82
C ALA A 23 8.98 -9.48 -8.77
N GLU A 24 8.54 -10.60 -8.26
CA GLU A 24 9.34 -11.82 -8.18
C GLU A 24 9.73 -12.32 -9.56
N SER A 25 8.79 -12.34 -10.50
CA SER A 25 9.03 -12.78 -11.88
C SER A 25 10.07 -11.91 -12.60
N LEU A 26 10.12 -10.62 -12.29
CA LEU A 26 11.04 -9.67 -12.93
C LEU A 26 12.30 -9.41 -12.13
N GLY A 27 12.43 -9.99 -10.94
CA GLY A 27 13.54 -9.69 -10.05
C GLY A 27 13.54 -8.25 -9.55
N ALA A 28 12.36 -7.61 -9.50
CA ALA A 28 12.20 -6.22 -9.07
C ALA A 28 11.80 -6.14 -7.59
N ALA A 29 12.03 -4.98 -6.99
CA ALA A 29 11.59 -4.72 -5.62
C ALA A 29 10.09 -4.42 -5.59
N HIS A 30 9.42 -4.80 -4.51
CA HIS A 30 7.99 -4.58 -4.32
C HIS A 30 7.75 -3.64 -3.13
N LEU A 31 6.83 -2.70 -3.29
CA LEU A 31 6.38 -1.81 -2.25
C LEU A 31 4.85 -1.84 -2.15
N ASP A 32 4.35 -2.31 -1.02
CA ASP A 32 2.94 -2.19 -0.65
C ASP A 32 2.75 -0.82 0.03
N THR A 33 2.25 0.15 -0.73
CA THR A 33 2.15 1.52 -0.23
C THR A 33 1.13 1.67 0.90
N GLY A 34 0.21 0.75 1.05
CA GLY A 34 -0.73 0.74 2.17
C GLY A 34 -0.04 0.57 3.52
N LEU A 35 1.16 0.02 3.54
CA LEU A 35 1.93 -0.15 4.78
C LEU A 35 2.64 1.13 5.23
N LEU A 36 2.81 2.13 4.37
CA LEU A 36 3.60 3.32 4.67
C LEU A 36 3.07 4.12 5.85
N TYR A 37 1.78 4.45 5.82
CA TYR A 37 1.16 5.18 6.93
C TYR A 37 1.15 4.37 8.21
N ARG A 38 0.97 3.07 8.10
CA ARG A 38 1.01 2.17 9.26
C ARG A 38 2.40 2.14 9.87
N ALA A 39 3.43 2.08 9.04
CA ALA A 39 4.82 2.10 9.50
C ALA A 39 5.16 3.41 10.21
N VAL A 40 4.72 4.55 9.68
CA VAL A 40 4.91 5.86 10.32
C VAL A 40 4.23 5.89 11.68
N GLY A 41 2.97 5.46 11.76
CA GLY A 41 2.21 5.47 13.00
C GLY A 41 2.82 4.57 14.08
N VAL A 42 3.28 3.38 13.68
CA VAL A 42 3.87 2.40 14.60
C VAL A 42 5.29 2.82 15.04
N LYS A 43 6.04 3.46 14.15
CA LYS A 43 7.39 3.95 14.46
C LYS A 43 7.36 4.93 15.65
N GLY A 44 6.30 5.71 15.74
CA GLY A 44 6.09 6.60 16.88
C GLY A 44 6.94 7.85 16.87
N GLY A 45 6.88 8.59 17.97
CA GLY A 45 7.55 9.87 18.07
C GLY A 45 6.84 10.95 17.26
N ASP A 46 7.59 11.95 16.79
CA ASP A 46 7.05 12.97 15.91
C ASP A 46 6.71 12.35 14.54
N PRO A 47 5.45 12.45 14.09
CA PRO A 47 5.04 11.81 12.84
C PRO A 47 5.83 12.27 11.62
N VAL A 48 6.15 13.55 11.52
CA VAL A 48 6.90 14.09 10.37
C VAL A 48 8.33 13.54 10.38
N ALA A 49 8.98 13.51 11.53
CA ALA A 49 10.32 12.96 11.67
C ALA A 49 10.32 11.46 11.34
N ALA A 50 9.30 10.71 11.79
CA ALA A 50 9.15 9.30 11.49
C ALA A 50 9.01 9.06 9.98
N ALA A 51 8.19 9.87 9.31
CA ALA A 51 7.98 9.76 7.86
C ALA A 51 9.26 10.07 7.08
N CYS A 52 10.01 11.08 7.49
CA CYS A 52 11.24 11.47 6.82
C CYS A 52 12.40 10.49 7.03
N SER A 53 12.34 9.68 8.10
CA SER A 53 13.38 8.70 8.44
C SER A 53 12.97 7.26 8.16
N LEU A 54 11.86 7.06 7.44
CA LEU A 54 11.35 5.73 7.13
C LEU A 54 12.35 4.94 6.29
N THR A 55 12.58 3.68 6.68
CA THR A 55 13.52 2.78 5.99
C THR A 55 12.77 1.52 5.55
N PRO A 56 13.34 0.75 4.58
CA PRO A 56 12.71 -0.52 4.20
C PRO A 56 12.50 -1.49 5.37
N SER A 57 13.36 -1.49 6.37
CA SER A 57 13.21 -2.35 7.54
C SER A 57 11.98 -1.99 8.39
N ASP A 58 11.58 -0.73 8.39
CA ASP A 58 10.35 -0.31 9.07
C ASP A 58 9.11 -0.97 8.46
N LEU A 59 9.17 -1.34 7.20
CA LEU A 59 8.07 -1.98 6.49
C LEU A 59 8.00 -3.49 6.71
N LEU A 60 8.99 -4.07 7.38
CA LEU A 60 9.06 -5.51 7.65
C LEU A 60 8.53 -5.88 9.03
N ARG A 61 8.00 -4.92 9.79
CA ARG A 61 7.46 -5.19 11.12
C ARG A 61 6.21 -6.08 11.02
N ASP A 62 6.09 -7.02 11.95
CA ASP A 62 4.97 -7.96 11.99
C ASP A 62 3.65 -7.33 12.40
N ASP A 63 3.70 -6.20 13.11
CA ASP A 63 2.52 -5.54 13.70
C ASP A 63 1.84 -4.53 12.78
N LEU A 64 2.31 -4.37 11.53
CA LEU A 64 1.77 -3.35 10.61
C LEU A 64 0.34 -3.63 10.17
N ARG A 65 -0.11 -4.87 10.22
CA ARG A 65 -1.47 -5.24 9.81
C ARG A 65 -2.45 -5.31 10.98
N SER A 66 -2.02 -4.93 12.17
CA SER A 66 -2.86 -4.93 13.36
C SER A 66 -3.89 -3.79 13.31
N LEU A 67 -4.95 -3.92 14.10
CA LEU A 67 -5.94 -2.86 14.26
C LEU A 67 -5.30 -1.57 14.80
N ALA A 68 -4.41 -1.72 15.78
CA ALA A 68 -3.71 -0.59 16.38
C ALA A 68 -2.87 0.17 15.34
N ALA A 69 -2.19 -0.56 14.45
CA ALA A 69 -1.42 0.06 13.36
C ALA A 69 -2.35 0.81 12.39
N GLY A 70 -3.52 0.26 12.08
CA GLY A 70 -4.51 0.94 11.24
C GLY A 70 -5.02 2.23 11.86
N GLU A 71 -5.28 2.24 13.16
CA GLU A 71 -5.68 3.44 13.89
C GLU A 71 -4.57 4.48 13.92
N ALA A 72 -3.32 4.05 14.16
CA ALA A 72 -2.16 4.92 14.12
C ALA A 72 -1.98 5.55 12.73
N ALA A 73 -2.17 4.76 11.67
CA ALA A 73 -2.12 5.23 10.29
C ALA A 73 -3.13 6.35 10.03
N SER A 74 -4.36 6.16 10.49
CA SER A 74 -5.42 7.16 10.32
C SER A 74 -5.07 8.49 10.99
N ARG A 75 -4.43 8.44 12.15
CA ARG A 75 -4.02 9.65 12.87
C ARG A 75 -2.95 10.45 12.13
N VAL A 76 -1.98 9.78 11.51
CA VAL A 76 -0.88 10.45 10.81
C VAL A 76 -1.23 10.83 9.37
N ALA A 77 -2.19 10.15 8.76
CA ALA A 77 -2.57 10.37 7.37
C ALA A 77 -3.18 11.75 7.10
N VAL A 78 -3.66 12.43 8.14
CA VAL A 78 -4.23 13.78 8.01
C VAL A 78 -3.17 14.89 8.02
N ILE A 79 -1.92 14.55 8.29
CA ILE A 79 -0.82 15.51 8.40
C ILE A 79 -0.20 15.73 7.01
N PRO A 80 -0.31 16.95 6.42
CA PRO A 80 0.19 17.19 5.05
C PRO A 80 1.68 16.89 4.89
N GLU A 81 2.51 17.20 5.87
CA GLU A 81 3.96 16.99 5.81
C GLU A 81 4.32 15.50 5.82
N VAL A 82 3.53 14.67 6.51
CA VAL A 82 3.68 13.21 6.48
C VAL A 82 3.35 12.70 5.08
N ARG A 83 2.26 13.16 4.51
CA ARG A 83 1.85 12.77 3.16
C ARG A 83 2.91 13.15 2.13
N ALA A 84 3.45 14.35 2.22
CA ALA A 84 4.52 14.82 1.32
C ALA A 84 5.77 13.96 1.42
N ALA A 85 6.19 13.61 2.65
CA ALA A 85 7.35 12.77 2.88
C ALA A 85 7.14 11.35 2.30
N LEU A 86 5.95 10.80 2.43
CA LEU A 86 5.64 9.47 1.90
C LEU A 86 5.50 9.47 0.38
N VAL A 87 5.04 10.54 -0.23
CA VAL A 87 5.07 10.68 -1.70
C VAL A 87 6.52 10.68 -2.19
N ALA A 88 7.39 11.43 -1.52
CA ALA A 88 8.82 11.46 -1.86
C ALA A 88 9.45 10.08 -1.72
N PHE A 89 9.15 9.35 -0.65
CA PHE A 89 9.63 7.99 -0.42
C PHE A 89 9.21 7.06 -1.58
N GLN A 90 7.94 7.13 -1.98
CA GLN A 90 7.41 6.29 -3.06
C GLN A 90 8.08 6.62 -4.41
N ARG A 91 8.26 7.88 -4.72
CA ARG A 91 8.89 8.31 -5.97
C ARG A 91 10.35 7.90 -6.04
N ASP A 92 11.04 7.98 -4.93
CA ASP A 92 12.45 7.53 -4.84
C ASP A 92 12.53 6.02 -5.01
N PHE A 93 11.67 5.27 -4.34
CA PHE A 93 11.60 3.81 -4.48
C PHE A 93 11.31 3.41 -5.93
N ALA A 94 10.41 4.15 -6.60
CA ALA A 94 9.96 3.85 -7.95
C ALA A 94 11.08 3.89 -8.99
N ARG A 95 12.12 4.68 -8.78
CA ARG A 95 13.22 4.83 -9.74
C ARG A 95 14.51 4.14 -9.30
N ARG A 96 14.39 3.15 -8.42
CA ARG A 96 15.56 2.37 -8.00
C ARG A 96 16.07 1.46 -9.09
N GLU A 97 17.36 1.17 -9.03
CA GLU A 97 18.00 0.24 -9.96
C GLU A 97 17.42 -1.17 -9.76
N GLY A 98 17.23 -1.90 -10.85
CA GLY A 98 16.64 -3.23 -10.83
C GLY A 98 15.13 -3.26 -11.00
N GLY A 99 14.49 -2.09 -11.01
CA GLY A 99 13.04 -1.97 -11.19
C GLY A 99 12.26 -1.99 -9.89
N ALA A 100 11.06 -1.44 -9.95
CA ALA A 100 10.16 -1.35 -8.81
C ALA A 100 8.72 -1.63 -9.20
N VAL A 101 8.01 -2.35 -8.33
CA VAL A 101 6.58 -2.59 -8.44
C VAL A 101 5.93 -1.97 -7.20
N LEU A 102 5.06 -0.99 -7.41
CA LEU A 102 4.33 -0.33 -6.34
C LEU A 102 2.85 -0.64 -6.49
N ASP A 103 2.22 -1.12 -5.43
CA ASP A 103 0.77 -1.27 -5.43
C ASP A 103 0.13 -0.34 -4.42
N GLY A 104 -1.08 0.11 -4.76
CA GLY A 104 -1.81 1.01 -3.87
C GLY A 104 -3.02 1.62 -4.56
N ARG A 105 -3.18 2.90 -4.34
CA ARG A 105 -4.21 3.72 -4.97
C ARG A 105 -3.53 4.96 -5.52
N ASP A 106 -3.92 5.39 -6.71
CA ASP A 106 -3.38 6.58 -7.36
C ASP A 106 -1.87 6.50 -7.67
N ILE A 107 -1.29 5.30 -7.76
CA ILE A 107 0.13 5.15 -8.04
C ILE A 107 0.41 5.59 -9.48
N GLY A 108 -0.32 5.07 -10.43
CA GLY A 108 -0.11 5.38 -11.85
C GLY A 108 -0.66 6.73 -12.30
N THR A 109 -1.43 7.41 -11.45
CA THR A 109 -2.04 8.69 -11.79
C THR A 109 -1.44 9.88 -11.05
N VAL A 110 -1.16 9.72 -9.77
CA VAL A 110 -0.67 10.82 -8.91
C VAL A 110 0.78 10.64 -8.49
N ILE A 111 1.12 9.47 -7.97
CA ILE A 111 2.45 9.23 -7.39
C ILE A 111 3.52 9.08 -8.48
N CYS A 112 3.27 8.19 -9.42
CA CYS A 112 4.20 7.86 -10.50
C CYS A 112 3.49 7.90 -11.85
N PRO A 113 3.06 9.08 -12.31
CA PRO A 113 2.36 9.17 -13.61
C PRO A 113 3.22 8.78 -14.79
N GLU A 114 4.54 8.77 -14.61
CA GLU A 114 5.52 8.37 -15.63
C GLU A 114 5.88 6.88 -15.58
N ALA A 115 5.18 6.07 -14.79
CA ALA A 115 5.42 4.62 -14.72
C ALA A 115 5.31 3.99 -16.12
N GLU A 116 6.28 3.16 -16.49
CA GLU A 116 6.32 2.50 -17.79
C GLU A 116 5.13 1.54 -17.99
N VAL A 117 4.67 0.92 -16.92
CA VAL A 117 3.49 0.04 -16.96
C VAL A 117 2.52 0.45 -15.86
N LYS A 118 1.26 0.55 -16.22
CA LYS A 118 0.18 0.88 -15.28
C LYS A 118 -0.92 -0.17 -15.41
N LEU A 119 -1.20 -0.85 -14.29
CA LEU A 119 -2.23 -1.88 -14.23
C LEU A 119 -3.29 -1.47 -13.24
N PHE A 120 -4.52 -1.80 -13.56
CA PHE A 120 -5.65 -1.62 -12.64
C PHE A 120 -6.26 -2.99 -12.36
N VAL A 121 -6.21 -3.42 -11.10
CA VAL A 121 -6.72 -4.72 -10.66
C VAL A 121 -8.04 -4.51 -9.96
N THR A 122 -9.05 -5.23 -10.41
CA THR A 122 -10.38 -5.14 -9.80
C THR A 122 -10.97 -6.53 -9.59
N ALA A 123 -11.99 -6.60 -8.76
CA ALA A 123 -12.79 -7.79 -8.54
C ALA A 123 -14.21 -7.33 -8.18
N SER A 124 -15.19 -8.22 -8.31
CA SER A 124 -16.56 -7.88 -7.94
C SER A 124 -16.65 -7.51 -6.46
N PRO A 125 -17.65 -6.69 -6.06
CA PRO A 125 -17.86 -6.40 -4.63
C PRO A 125 -17.99 -7.66 -3.79
N GLU A 126 -18.64 -8.69 -4.31
CA GLU A 126 -18.83 -9.98 -3.62
C GLU A 126 -17.49 -10.68 -3.39
N THR A 127 -16.63 -10.73 -4.38
CA THR A 127 -15.30 -11.34 -4.26
C THR A 127 -14.42 -10.57 -3.29
N ARG A 128 -14.44 -9.23 -3.37
CA ARG A 128 -13.68 -8.37 -2.46
C ARG A 128 -14.15 -8.52 -1.01
N ALA A 129 -15.46 -8.58 -0.81
CA ALA A 129 -16.04 -8.77 0.51
C ALA A 129 -15.67 -10.12 1.12
N ARG A 130 -15.70 -11.18 0.31
CA ARG A 130 -15.32 -12.53 0.76
C ARG A 130 -13.86 -12.57 1.19
N ARG A 131 -12.96 -12.00 0.39
CA ARG A 131 -11.53 -11.95 0.72
C ARG A 131 -11.28 -11.18 2.01
N ARG A 132 -11.93 -10.03 2.15
CA ARG A 132 -11.80 -9.19 3.34
C ARG A 132 -12.33 -9.91 4.58
N TRP A 133 -13.47 -10.57 4.45
CA TRP A 133 -14.05 -11.34 5.54
C TRP A 133 -13.18 -12.51 5.96
N GLN A 134 -12.58 -13.21 5.01
CA GLN A 134 -11.65 -14.31 5.29
C GLN A 134 -10.38 -13.83 5.98
N GLU A 135 -9.87 -12.66 5.61
CA GLU A 135 -8.67 -12.08 6.21
C GLU A 135 -8.90 -11.63 7.65
N THR A 136 -9.99 -10.95 7.90
CA THR A 136 -10.27 -10.36 9.22
C THR A 136 -10.96 -11.32 10.16
N GLY A 137 -11.83 -12.18 9.64
CA GLY A 137 -12.66 -13.06 10.44
C GLY A 137 -13.69 -12.33 11.30
N GLU A 138 -13.86 -11.04 11.10
CA GLU A 138 -14.72 -10.19 11.92
C GLU A 138 -16.07 -9.96 11.24
N GLY A 139 -17.14 -9.99 12.05
CA GLY A 139 -18.49 -9.74 11.60
C GLY A 139 -18.99 -10.81 10.64
N SER A 140 -20.05 -10.47 9.91
CA SER A 140 -20.63 -11.35 8.91
C SER A 140 -20.20 -10.93 7.51
N TYR A 141 -20.24 -11.89 6.58
CA TYR A 141 -20.02 -11.61 5.17
C TYR A 141 -20.96 -10.51 4.65
N GLN A 142 -22.23 -10.53 5.07
CA GLN A 142 -23.21 -9.53 4.63
C GLN A 142 -22.83 -8.11 5.08
N ASN A 143 -22.34 -7.96 6.29
CA ASN A 143 -21.88 -6.67 6.80
C ASN A 143 -20.65 -6.17 6.02
N VAL A 144 -19.71 -7.08 5.76
CA VAL A 144 -18.50 -6.73 4.99
C VAL A 144 -18.87 -6.35 3.56
N LEU A 145 -19.81 -7.08 2.94
CA LEU A 145 -20.30 -6.79 1.61
C LEU A 145 -20.94 -5.39 1.53
N ALA A 146 -21.75 -5.05 2.53
CA ALA A 146 -22.36 -3.73 2.61
C ALA A 146 -21.29 -2.62 2.69
N GLN A 147 -20.24 -2.82 3.48
CA GLN A 147 -19.13 -1.87 3.60
C GLN A 147 -18.36 -1.72 2.27
N VAL A 148 -18.14 -2.81 1.56
CA VAL A 148 -17.41 -2.81 0.29
C VAL A 148 -18.20 -2.08 -0.80
N ARG A 149 -19.54 -2.21 -0.81
CA ARG A 149 -20.41 -1.54 -1.78
C ARG A 149 -20.62 -0.07 -1.48
N ALA A 150 -20.42 0.35 -0.26
CA ALA A 150 -20.51 1.75 0.12
C ALA A 150 -19.28 2.56 -0.40
#